data_38f8ab0f46bc614118e5fe3253b8e347
#
_entry.id   38f8ab0f46bc614118e5fe3253b8e347
#
_cell.length_a   1.000
_cell.length_b   1.000
_cell.length_c   1.000
_cell.angle_alpha   90.00
_cell.angle_beta   90.00
_cell.angle_gamma   90.00
#
_symmetry.space_group_name_H-M   'P 1'
#
loop_
_entity.id
_entity.type
_entity.pdbx_description
1 polymer ?
#
loop_
_entity_poly.entity_id
_entity_poly.type
_entity_poly.pdbx_seq_one_letter_code
_entity_poly.pdbx_strand_id
1 'polypeptide(L)'
;MKKIAIVNNKGGCGKTTTVFNLAHYFAKQGLKTLTVDTDPQLNLSTNFGVNVNELNFSLGDYLLERSNEFEPEMLNENLHLISAGPEAEKDMEELKNQGPYYYQLLNNFLENLSGNYDVIIFDTAPAFNAYTTSAIYTSSVYPVILPGINELLGLNATINFTQGLGKDISGIILIRKEKTALSDQIQEQLQEEYKDYLLKNIIRKNVALSECIVTHQSIFDYSKNANGAKDYSNLAEEIMKKEGIRWAKNLI
;
A
#
# COMPACT_ATOMS: atom_id res chain seq x y z
N MET A 1 -1.38 2.17 16.34
CA MET A 1 -1.41 2.48 14.89
C MET A 1 -0.27 1.75 14.20
N LYS A 2 -0.57 0.93 13.18
CA LYS A 2 0.42 0.21 12.36
C LYS A 2 0.52 0.87 10.99
N LYS A 3 1.71 0.99 10.46
CA LYS A 3 1.99 1.65 9.18
C LYS A 3 2.58 0.63 8.21
N ILE A 4 1.97 0.45 7.03
CA ILE A 4 2.30 -0.58 6.05
C ILE A 4 2.50 0.10 4.68
N ALA A 5 3.63 -0.09 4.03
CA ALA A 5 3.87 0.37 2.67
C ALA A 5 3.92 -0.80 1.70
N ILE A 6 3.11 -0.73 0.66
CA ILE A 6 3.12 -1.67 -0.46
C ILE A 6 3.99 -1.07 -1.57
N VAL A 7 5.09 -1.73 -1.85
CA VAL A 7 6.17 -1.15 -2.67
C VAL A 7 6.59 -2.05 -3.83
N ASN A 8 7.01 -1.46 -4.92
CA ASN A 8 7.84 -2.05 -5.97
C ASN A 8 8.25 -0.92 -6.93
N ASN A 9 9.48 -0.94 -7.41
CA ASN A 9 9.99 0.03 -8.38
C ASN A 9 9.51 -0.21 -9.82
N LYS A 10 8.63 -1.20 -10.05
CA LYS A 10 8.01 -1.47 -11.36
C LYS A 10 6.55 -1.02 -11.40
N GLY A 11 6.14 -0.50 -12.55
CA GLY A 11 4.75 -0.23 -12.87
C GLY A 11 3.96 -1.51 -13.17
N GLY A 12 2.65 -1.49 -12.90
CA GLY A 12 1.74 -2.60 -13.25
C GLY A 12 1.89 -3.89 -12.43
N CYS A 13 2.71 -3.88 -11.37
CA CYS A 13 2.89 -5.04 -10.50
C CYS A 13 1.78 -5.21 -9.44
N GLY A 14 0.70 -4.40 -9.47
CA GLY A 14 -0.48 -4.58 -8.63
C GLY A 14 -0.39 -4.00 -7.22
N LYS A 15 0.50 -3.03 -6.95
CA LYS A 15 0.57 -2.31 -5.67
C LYS A 15 -0.79 -1.70 -5.31
N THR A 16 -1.31 -0.84 -6.16
CA THR A 16 -2.59 -0.15 -5.98
C THR A 16 -3.76 -1.12 -5.74
N THR A 17 -3.86 -2.18 -6.55
CA THR A 17 -4.89 -3.22 -6.35
C THR A 17 -4.75 -3.90 -4.99
N THR A 18 -3.52 -4.12 -4.54
CA THR A 18 -3.24 -4.74 -3.24
C THR A 18 -3.63 -3.80 -2.10
N VAL A 19 -3.22 -2.53 -2.15
CA VAL A 19 -3.61 -1.51 -1.15
C VAL A 19 -5.12 -1.37 -1.10
N PHE A 20 -5.78 -1.22 -2.25
CA PHE A 20 -7.21 -1.06 -2.36
C PHE A 20 -7.99 -2.18 -1.66
N ASN A 21 -7.65 -3.44 -1.93
CA ASN A 21 -8.35 -4.57 -1.34
C ASN A 21 -7.97 -4.82 0.13
N LEU A 22 -6.71 -4.63 0.54
CA LEU A 22 -6.30 -4.73 1.94
C LEU A 22 -6.99 -3.66 2.80
N ALA A 23 -7.06 -2.41 2.33
CA ALA A 23 -7.72 -1.31 3.03
C ALA A 23 -9.21 -1.60 3.25
N HIS A 24 -9.90 -2.06 2.21
CA HIS A 24 -11.29 -2.48 2.34
C HIS A 24 -11.46 -3.65 3.31
N TYR A 25 -10.53 -4.62 3.30
CA TYR A 25 -10.59 -5.73 4.25
C TYR A 25 -10.46 -5.23 5.68
N PHE A 26 -9.45 -4.42 5.97
CA PHE A 26 -9.22 -3.88 7.31
C PHE A 26 -10.43 -3.08 7.82
N ALA A 27 -10.97 -2.19 6.98
CA ALA A 27 -12.15 -1.41 7.31
C ALA A 27 -13.39 -2.29 7.58
N LYS A 28 -13.59 -3.35 6.78
CA LYS A 28 -14.68 -4.34 7.01
C LYS A 28 -14.53 -5.12 8.31
N GLN A 29 -13.30 -5.25 8.82
CA GLN A 29 -13.03 -5.83 10.15
C GLN A 29 -13.22 -4.82 11.29
N GLY A 30 -13.75 -3.63 11.01
CA GLY A 30 -13.97 -2.56 11.97
C GLY A 30 -12.70 -1.80 12.38
N LEU A 31 -11.59 -1.98 11.65
CA LEU A 31 -10.35 -1.24 11.90
C LEU A 31 -10.44 0.15 11.25
N LYS A 32 -10.17 1.19 12.02
CA LYS A 32 -10.03 2.55 11.49
C LYS A 32 -8.79 2.61 10.61
N THR A 33 -9.00 2.68 9.30
CA THR A 33 -7.98 2.53 8.27
C THR A 33 -7.81 3.84 7.52
N LEU A 34 -6.58 4.34 7.45
CA LEU A 34 -6.19 5.43 6.58
C LEU A 34 -5.40 4.88 5.39
N THR A 35 -5.84 5.16 4.19
CA THR A 35 -5.05 4.94 2.98
C THR A 35 -4.32 6.23 2.61
N VAL A 36 -3.08 6.11 2.17
CA VAL A 36 -2.29 7.24 1.67
C VAL A 36 -1.82 6.89 0.26
N ASP A 37 -2.36 7.59 -0.72
CA ASP A 37 -1.90 7.51 -2.10
C ASP A 37 -0.68 8.40 -2.26
N THR A 38 0.49 7.80 -2.49
CA THR A 38 1.76 8.51 -2.66
C THR A 38 2.27 8.48 -4.11
N ASP A 39 1.43 7.95 -5.04
CA ASP A 39 1.74 7.94 -6.46
C ASP A 39 1.19 9.21 -7.15
N PRO A 40 2.01 10.03 -7.83
CA PRO A 40 1.53 11.16 -8.62
C PRO A 40 0.51 10.80 -9.70
N GLN A 41 0.41 9.53 -10.07
CA GLN A 41 -0.60 9.06 -11.02
C GLN A 41 -2.01 8.93 -10.40
N LEU A 42 -2.15 9.04 -9.06
CA LEU A 42 -3.41 9.09 -8.31
C LEU A 42 -4.34 7.89 -8.57
N ASN A 43 -3.74 6.72 -8.89
CA ASN A 43 -4.51 5.54 -9.25
C ASN A 43 -5.34 5.01 -8.08
N LEU A 44 -4.81 5.05 -6.85
CA LEU A 44 -5.56 4.59 -5.67
C LEU A 44 -6.75 5.53 -5.41
N SER A 45 -6.53 6.84 -5.46
CA SER A 45 -7.56 7.86 -5.26
C SER A 45 -8.68 7.70 -6.30
N THR A 46 -8.33 7.52 -7.57
CA THR A 46 -9.28 7.27 -8.66
C THR A 46 -10.04 5.95 -8.46
N ASN A 47 -9.35 4.89 -8.02
CA ASN A 47 -9.99 3.59 -7.77
C ASN A 47 -11.03 3.66 -6.64
N PHE A 48 -10.83 4.54 -5.65
CA PHE A 48 -11.83 4.83 -4.63
C PHE A 48 -12.97 5.74 -5.11
N GLY A 49 -12.92 6.23 -6.35
CA GLY A 49 -13.94 7.12 -6.92
C GLY A 49 -13.83 8.57 -6.46
N VAL A 50 -12.67 8.96 -5.90
CA VAL A 50 -12.43 10.33 -5.42
C VAL A 50 -12.12 11.24 -6.60
N ASN A 51 -12.77 12.42 -6.65
CA ASN A 51 -12.42 13.47 -7.60
C ASN A 51 -11.19 14.24 -7.10
N VAL A 52 -10.04 13.88 -7.64
CA VAL A 52 -8.74 14.46 -7.23
C VAL A 52 -8.57 15.96 -7.50
N ASN A 53 -9.47 16.55 -8.29
CA ASN A 53 -9.48 17.99 -8.55
C ASN A 53 -10.32 18.79 -7.53
N GLU A 54 -11.04 18.11 -6.64
CA GLU A 54 -11.93 18.70 -5.62
C GLU A 54 -11.47 18.38 -4.20
N LEU A 55 -10.23 17.94 -4.02
CA LEU A 55 -9.65 17.67 -2.70
C LEU A 55 -9.55 18.95 -1.87
N ASN A 56 -9.93 18.90 -0.61
CA ASN A 56 -9.69 20.00 0.33
C ASN A 56 -8.19 20.16 0.58
N PHE A 57 -7.50 19.04 0.84
CA PHE A 57 -6.06 19.01 1.09
C PHE A 57 -5.42 17.77 0.47
N SER A 58 -4.22 17.95 -0.05
CA SER A 58 -3.35 16.89 -0.55
C SER A 58 -2.36 16.43 0.52
N LEU A 59 -1.64 15.34 0.25
CA LEU A 59 -0.51 14.91 1.07
C LEU A 59 0.56 16.01 1.17
N GLY A 60 0.82 16.73 0.07
CA GLY A 60 1.75 17.86 0.04
C GLY A 60 1.34 18.98 0.99
N ASP A 61 0.05 19.31 1.07
CA ASP A 61 -0.44 20.36 1.96
C ASP A 61 -0.17 20.03 3.43
N TYR A 62 -0.33 18.76 3.81
CA TYR A 62 -0.03 18.32 5.17
C TYR A 62 1.49 18.31 5.46
N LEU A 63 2.30 17.82 4.54
CA LEU A 63 3.74 17.69 4.75
C LEU A 63 4.50 19.00 4.67
N LEU A 64 3.99 19.97 3.92
CA LEU A 64 4.54 21.32 3.77
C LEU A 64 3.88 22.35 4.71
N GLU A 65 3.05 21.85 5.65
CA GLU A 65 2.37 22.67 6.67
C GLU A 65 1.54 23.83 6.07
N ARG A 66 0.96 23.61 4.87
CA ARG A 66 0.06 24.58 4.23
C ARG A 66 -1.33 24.59 4.85
N SER A 67 -1.68 23.54 5.63
CA SER A 67 -2.90 23.45 6.42
C SER A 67 -2.62 22.94 7.82
N ASN A 68 -3.33 23.52 8.80
CA ASN A 68 -3.37 23.03 10.18
C ASN A 68 -4.61 22.14 10.45
N GLU A 69 -5.52 22.04 9.48
CA GLU A 69 -6.71 21.22 9.57
C GLU A 69 -6.41 19.83 8.97
N PHE A 70 -6.97 18.80 9.60
CA PHE A 70 -6.87 17.43 9.09
C PHE A 70 -8.24 16.97 8.60
N GLU A 71 -8.43 17.00 7.29
CA GLU A 71 -9.66 16.62 6.60
C GLU A 71 -9.37 15.60 5.49
N PRO A 72 -9.16 14.31 5.82
CA PRO A 72 -8.99 13.26 4.83
C PRO A 72 -10.33 12.99 4.12
N GLU A 73 -10.27 12.48 2.89
CA GLU A 73 -11.44 12.01 2.17
C GLU A 73 -12.08 10.83 2.92
N MET A 74 -13.33 10.99 3.36
CA MET A 74 -14.08 9.95 4.08
C MET A 74 -14.78 9.02 3.09
N LEU A 75 -14.22 7.85 2.84
CA LEU A 75 -14.81 6.83 1.94
C LEU A 75 -15.95 6.07 2.63
N ASN A 76 -15.80 5.80 3.91
CA ASN A 76 -16.83 5.29 4.81
C ASN A 76 -16.40 5.50 6.28
N GLU A 77 -17.21 5.01 7.23
CA GLU A 77 -16.96 5.19 8.67
C GLU A 77 -15.56 4.72 9.14
N ASN A 78 -15.01 3.67 8.51
CA ASN A 78 -13.74 3.06 8.92
C ASN A 78 -12.64 3.18 7.87
N LEU A 79 -12.88 3.84 6.74
CA LEU A 79 -11.92 3.95 5.65
C LEU A 79 -11.81 5.39 5.16
N HIS A 80 -10.63 5.96 5.31
CA HIS A 80 -10.32 7.31 4.87
C HIS A 80 -9.14 7.30 3.90
N LEU A 81 -8.99 8.38 3.12
CA LEU A 81 -7.93 8.54 2.13
C LEU A 81 -7.26 9.91 2.27
N ILE A 82 -5.94 9.94 2.17
CA ILE A 82 -5.15 11.11 1.79
C ILE A 82 -4.60 10.84 0.39
N SER A 83 -4.88 11.74 -0.54
CA SER A 83 -4.35 11.68 -1.91
C SER A 83 -3.05 12.48 -2.04
N ALA A 84 -2.14 12.05 -2.92
CA ALA A 84 -0.96 12.84 -3.29
C ALA A 84 -1.35 14.21 -3.88
N GLY A 85 -2.52 14.28 -4.53
CA GLY A 85 -3.02 15.50 -5.15
C GLY A 85 -2.41 15.82 -6.52
N PRO A 86 -3.03 16.76 -7.28
CA PRO A 86 -2.61 17.08 -8.65
C PRO A 86 -1.24 17.77 -8.72
N GLU A 87 -0.80 18.45 -7.65
CA GLU A 87 0.50 19.14 -7.56
C GLU A 87 1.62 18.26 -6.99
N ALA A 88 1.41 16.93 -6.88
CA ALA A 88 2.32 16.00 -6.19
C ALA A 88 3.79 16.10 -6.65
N GLU A 89 4.06 16.30 -7.95
CA GLU A 89 5.42 16.41 -8.46
C GLU A 89 6.13 17.66 -7.92
N LYS A 90 5.42 18.80 -7.91
CA LYS A 90 5.91 20.07 -7.36
C LYS A 90 6.11 19.97 -5.86
N ASP A 91 5.15 19.37 -5.14
CA ASP A 91 5.23 19.18 -3.69
C ASP A 91 6.42 18.31 -3.30
N MET A 92 6.70 17.25 -4.05
CA MET A 92 7.86 16.40 -3.82
C MET A 92 9.20 17.12 -4.04
N GLU A 93 9.25 18.07 -4.98
CA GLU A 93 10.43 18.92 -5.20
C GLU A 93 10.61 19.89 -4.03
N GLU A 94 9.53 20.54 -3.59
CA GLU A 94 9.54 21.43 -2.43
C GLU A 94 9.93 20.71 -1.15
N LEU A 95 9.42 19.49 -0.93
CA LEU A 95 9.82 18.65 0.21
C LEU A 95 11.32 18.37 0.23
N LYS A 96 11.92 18.00 -0.91
CA LYS A 96 13.38 17.77 -0.98
C LYS A 96 14.19 19.02 -0.60
N ASN A 97 13.65 20.20 -0.88
CA ASN A 97 14.28 21.47 -0.52
C ASN A 97 14.22 21.77 0.99
N GLN A 98 13.39 21.04 1.78
CA GLN A 98 13.38 21.13 3.24
C GLN A 98 14.65 20.53 3.90
N GLY A 99 15.51 19.91 3.10
CA GLY A 99 16.78 19.38 3.56
C GLY A 99 16.90 17.85 3.43
N PRO A 100 18.04 17.27 3.86
CA PRO A 100 18.37 15.87 3.62
C PRO A 100 17.47 14.87 4.35
N TYR A 101 16.72 15.31 5.36
CA TYR A 101 15.85 14.47 6.19
C TYR A 101 14.36 14.68 5.90
N TYR A 102 14.00 15.22 4.73
CA TYR A 102 12.61 15.47 4.32
C TYR A 102 11.70 14.25 4.49
N TYR A 103 12.23 13.04 4.32
CA TYR A 103 11.47 11.79 4.43
C TYR A 103 10.95 11.49 5.85
N GLN A 104 11.43 12.21 6.86
CA GLN A 104 10.95 12.11 8.24
C GLN A 104 9.67 12.91 8.46
N LEU A 105 9.37 13.90 7.63
CA LEU A 105 8.20 14.78 7.77
C LEU A 105 6.89 13.97 7.78
N LEU A 106 6.78 12.95 6.91
CA LEU A 106 5.62 12.06 6.91
C LEU A 106 5.47 11.33 8.25
N ASN A 107 6.56 10.83 8.84
CA ASN A 107 6.47 10.17 10.14
C ASN A 107 5.98 11.14 11.22
N ASN A 108 6.52 12.35 11.26
CA ASN A 108 6.14 13.38 12.24
C ASN A 108 4.66 13.76 12.09
N PHE A 109 4.18 13.96 10.86
CA PHE A 109 2.78 14.21 10.59
C PHE A 109 1.89 13.07 11.10
N LEU A 110 2.22 11.83 10.80
CA LEU A 110 1.40 10.67 11.18
C LEU A 110 1.41 10.40 12.69
N GLU A 111 2.44 10.79 13.41
CA GLU A 111 2.46 10.67 14.88
C GLU A 111 1.38 11.54 15.53
N ASN A 112 1.04 12.69 14.94
CA ASN A 112 -0.05 13.54 15.40
C ASN A 112 -1.43 12.87 15.21
N LEU A 113 -1.54 11.86 14.33
CA LEU A 113 -2.75 11.08 14.11
C LEU A 113 -2.84 9.84 15.01
N SER A 114 -1.89 9.67 15.94
CA SER A 114 -1.87 8.52 16.84
C SER A 114 -3.15 8.44 17.67
N GLY A 115 -3.79 7.27 17.66
CA GLY A 115 -5.08 7.04 18.33
C GLY A 115 -6.31 7.22 17.43
N ASN A 116 -6.19 7.89 16.29
CA ASN A 116 -7.30 8.07 15.35
C ASN A 116 -7.47 6.89 14.41
N TYR A 117 -6.37 6.19 14.12
CA TYR A 117 -6.34 5.04 13.18
C TYR A 117 -5.66 3.82 13.82
N ASP A 118 -6.16 2.64 13.45
CA ASP A 118 -5.54 1.36 13.80
C ASP A 118 -4.44 1.00 12.79
N VAL A 119 -4.72 1.25 11.50
CA VAL A 119 -3.84 0.93 10.36
C VAL A 119 -3.73 2.12 9.41
N ILE A 120 -2.51 2.40 8.96
CA ILE A 120 -2.23 3.27 7.81
C ILE A 120 -1.58 2.41 6.73
N ILE A 121 -2.09 2.47 5.51
CA ILE A 121 -1.55 1.72 4.37
C ILE A 121 -1.22 2.65 3.21
N PHE A 122 0.00 2.54 2.69
CA PHE A 122 0.52 3.39 1.62
C PHE A 122 0.53 2.67 0.28
N ASP A 123 -0.02 3.31 -0.74
CA ASP A 123 0.24 2.98 -2.14
C ASP A 123 1.40 3.83 -2.65
N THR A 124 2.38 3.20 -3.30
CA THR A 124 3.60 3.88 -3.72
C THR A 124 3.78 3.91 -5.23
N ALA A 125 4.43 4.95 -5.71
CA ALA A 125 4.83 5.06 -7.10
C ALA A 125 5.82 3.95 -7.52
N PRO A 126 5.95 3.64 -8.82
CA PRO A 126 6.98 2.73 -9.34
C PRO A 126 8.35 3.42 -9.43
N ALA A 127 8.68 4.26 -8.44
CA ALA A 127 9.92 5.01 -8.35
C ALA A 127 10.22 5.36 -6.88
N PHE A 128 11.49 5.48 -6.54
CA PHE A 128 11.90 5.94 -5.20
C PHE A 128 11.92 7.47 -5.13
N ASN A 129 10.77 8.08 -5.39
CA ASN A 129 10.56 9.53 -5.25
C ASN A 129 10.45 9.95 -3.78
N ALA A 130 10.24 11.25 -3.52
CA ALA A 130 10.20 11.76 -2.14
C ALA A 130 9.08 11.14 -1.31
N TYR A 131 7.88 10.98 -1.85
CA TYR A 131 6.76 10.37 -1.15
C TYR A 131 6.96 8.88 -0.89
N THR A 132 7.43 8.11 -1.91
CA THR A 132 7.76 6.69 -1.74
C THR A 132 8.85 6.49 -0.69
N THR A 133 9.89 7.33 -0.70
CA THR A 133 10.98 7.28 0.29
C THR A 133 10.44 7.52 1.70
N SER A 134 9.56 8.52 1.87
CA SER A 134 8.91 8.82 3.14
C SER A 134 8.02 7.67 3.62
N ALA A 135 7.25 7.05 2.73
CA ALA A 135 6.41 5.90 3.04
C ALA A 135 7.25 4.69 3.48
N ILE A 136 8.34 4.37 2.77
CA ILE A 136 9.27 3.29 3.13
C ILE A 136 9.90 3.55 4.50
N TYR A 137 10.38 4.77 4.73
CA TYR A 137 11.03 5.12 5.99
C TYR A 137 10.11 4.95 7.19
N THR A 138 8.83 5.32 7.06
CA THR A 138 7.90 5.36 8.19
C THR A 138 7.15 4.05 8.47
N SER A 139 7.22 3.05 7.58
CA SER A 139 6.32 1.88 7.59
C SER A 139 7.04 0.54 7.67
N SER A 140 6.30 -0.53 7.97
CA SER A 140 6.65 -1.90 7.61
C SER A 140 6.55 -2.06 6.08
N VAL A 141 7.57 -2.57 5.44
CA VAL A 141 7.75 -2.55 3.99
C VAL A 141 7.41 -3.90 3.38
N TYR A 142 6.44 -3.93 2.46
CA TYR A 142 5.97 -5.13 1.78
C TYR A 142 6.13 -4.99 0.26
N PRO A 143 7.25 -5.47 -0.33
CA PRO A 143 7.37 -5.59 -1.77
C PRO A 143 6.32 -6.51 -2.36
N VAL A 144 5.65 -6.06 -3.44
CA VAL A 144 4.73 -6.85 -4.26
C VAL A 144 5.45 -7.29 -5.52
N ILE A 145 5.41 -8.57 -5.85
CA ILE A 145 6.14 -9.14 -6.99
C ILE A 145 5.21 -10.00 -7.86
N LEU A 146 5.40 -9.91 -9.18
CA LEU A 146 4.83 -10.84 -10.16
C LEU A 146 5.77 -12.04 -10.34
N PRO A 147 5.26 -13.22 -10.77
CA PRO A 147 6.11 -14.35 -11.11
C PRO A 147 6.82 -14.13 -12.47
N GLY A 148 7.98 -13.50 -12.44
CA GLY A 148 8.78 -13.21 -13.63
C GLY A 148 10.25 -12.95 -13.31
N ILE A 149 11.18 -13.31 -14.20
CA ILE A 149 12.63 -13.18 -13.99
C ILE A 149 13.02 -11.70 -13.79
N ASN A 150 12.51 -10.81 -14.62
CA ASN A 150 12.79 -9.38 -14.49
C ASN A 150 12.19 -8.74 -13.22
N GLU A 151 11.26 -9.43 -12.58
CA GLU A 151 10.64 -8.98 -11.33
C GLU A 151 11.57 -9.14 -10.13
N LEU A 152 12.43 -10.16 -10.16
CA LEU A 152 13.46 -10.39 -9.12
C LEU A 152 14.47 -9.24 -9.07
N LEU A 153 14.84 -8.67 -10.22
CA LEU A 153 15.72 -7.48 -10.25
C LEU A 153 15.06 -6.27 -9.56
N GLY A 154 13.76 -6.08 -9.79
CA GLY A 154 12.99 -5.03 -9.13
C GLY A 154 12.87 -5.24 -7.63
N LEU A 155 12.70 -6.50 -7.18
CA LEU A 155 12.69 -6.86 -5.78
C LEU A 155 14.03 -6.52 -5.12
N ASN A 156 15.15 -6.93 -5.72
CA ASN A 156 16.48 -6.63 -5.20
C ASN A 156 16.74 -5.12 -5.09
N ALA A 157 16.34 -4.34 -6.09
CA ALA A 157 16.45 -2.88 -6.03
C ALA A 157 15.63 -2.29 -4.87
N THR A 158 14.43 -2.81 -4.63
CA THR A 158 13.56 -2.37 -3.52
C THR A 158 14.17 -2.74 -2.16
N ILE A 159 14.71 -3.95 -2.02
CA ILE A 159 15.39 -4.40 -0.79
C ILE A 159 16.60 -3.52 -0.50
N ASN A 160 17.49 -3.34 -1.49
CA ASN A 160 18.70 -2.52 -1.32
C ASN A 160 18.38 -1.07 -0.97
N PHE A 161 17.34 -0.49 -1.60
CA PHE A 161 16.88 0.86 -1.28
C PHE A 161 16.36 0.95 0.16
N THR A 162 15.55 0.00 0.59
CA THR A 162 15.01 -0.07 1.97
C THR A 162 16.14 -0.19 2.99
N GLN A 163 17.13 -1.04 2.72
CA GLN A 163 18.34 -1.19 3.57
C GLN A 163 19.19 0.08 3.61
N GLY A 164 19.28 0.80 2.48
CA GLY A 164 19.93 2.12 2.43
C GLY A 164 19.28 3.16 3.34
N LEU A 165 18.00 3.01 3.68
CA LEU A 165 17.28 3.83 4.66
C LEU A 165 17.39 3.27 6.10
N GLY A 166 18.24 2.26 6.33
CA GLY A 166 18.42 1.63 7.64
C GLY A 166 17.26 0.72 8.06
N LYS A 167 16.50 0.18 7.12
CA LYS A 167 15.34 -0.68 7.39
C LYS A 167 15.41 -1.99 6.59
N ASP A 168 14.79 -3.03 7.10
CA ASP A 168 14.55 -4.27 6.37
C ASP A 168 13.12 -4.34 5.87
N ILE A 169 12.89 -5.20 4.86
CA ILE A 169 11.55 -5.53 4.41
C ILE A 169 10.84 -6.39 5.47
N SER A 170 9.52 -6.24 5.56
CA SER A 170 8.69 -6.99 6.50
C SER A 170 8.13 -8.26 5.90
N GLY A 171 7.93 -8.31 4.59
CA GLY A 171 7.47 -9.50 3.89
C GLY A 171 7.36 -9.26 2.40
N ILE A 172 7.40 -10.33 1.59
CA ILE A 172 7.26 -10.29 0.14
C ILE A 172 5.89 -10.87 -0.23
N ILE A 173 5.12 -10.15 -1.04
CA ILE A 173 3.80 -10.54 -1.51
C ILE A 173 3.90 -11.01 -2.97
N LEU A 174 3.69 -12.28 -3.23
CA LEU A 174 3.61 -12.82 -4.59
C LEU A 174 2.17 -12.72 -5.11
N ILE A 175 1.97 -12.03 -6.23
CA ILE A 175 0.64 -11.82 -6.80
C ILE A 175 0.57 -12.24 -8.27
N ARG A 176 -0.66 -12.36 -8.79
CA ARG A 176 -0.97 -12.77 -10.17
C ARG A 176 -0.33 -14.10 -10.55
N LYS A 177 -0.19 -15.00 -9.58
CA LYS A 177 0.34 -16.34 -9.84
C LYS A 177 -0.58 -17.09 -10.80
N GLU A 178 0.02 -17.62 -11.85
CA GLU A 178 -0.62 -18.47 -12.85
C GLU A 178 -0.18 -19.94 -12.68
N LYS A 179 -0.93 -20.86 -13.25
CA LYS A 179 -0.58 -22.29 -13.27
C LYS A 179 0.36 -22.57 -14.46
N THR A 180 1.58 -22.05 -14.39
CA THR A 180 2.62 -22.24 -15.41
C THR A 180 3.92 -22.67 -14.76
N ALA A 181 4.74 -23.44 -15.47
CA ALA A 181 6.05 -23.90 -14.98
C ALA A 181 6.94 -22.71 -14.56
N LEU A 182 6.97 -21.63 -15.33
CA LEU A 182 7.72 -20.43 -14.98
C LEU A 182 7.24 -19.83 -13.64
N SER A 183 5.92 -19.74 -13.44
CA SER A 183 5.36 -19.20 -12.22
C SER A 183 5.68 -20.05 -10.98
N ASP A 184 5.74 -21.38 -11.17
CA ASP A 184 6.13 -22.31 -10.11
C ASP A 184 7.63 -22.20 -9.81
N GLN A 185 8.50 -22.15 -10.83
CA GLN A 185 9.95 -21.96 -10.65
C GLN A 185 10.30 -20.65 -9.92
N ILE A 186 9.66 -19.55 -10.29
CA ILE A 186 9.88 -18.27 -9.60
C ILE A 186 9.43 -18.32 -8.15
N GLN A 187 8.31 -18.97 -7.87
CA GLN A 187 7.86 -19.16 -6.49
C GLN A 187 8.84 -20.01 -5.68
N GLU A 188 9.35 -21.10 -6.25
CA GLU A 188 10.37 -21.96 -5.63
C GLU A 188 11.66 -21.17 -5.35
N GLN A 189 12.14 -20.40 -6.33
CA GLN A 189 13.31 -19.55 -6.14
C GLN A 189 13.10 -18.52 -5.03
N LEU A 190 11.96 -17.84 -5.00
CA LEU A 190 11.62 -16.90 -3.91
C LEU A 190 11.59 -17.61 -2.55
N GLN A 191 11.10 -18.85 -2.51
CA GLN A 191 11.02 -19.64 -1.29
C GLN A 191 12.40 -20.11 -0.80
N GLU A 192 13.35 -20.33 -1.69
CA GLU A 192 14.74 -20.67 -1.35
C GLU A 192 15.52 -19.44 -0.89
N GLU A 193 15.45 -18.33 -1.65
CA GLU A 193 16.24 -17.13 -1.39
C GLU A 193 15.66 -16.23 -0.28
N TYR A 194 14.32 -16.18 -0.15
CA TYR A 194 13.61 -15.24 0.75
C TYR A 194 12.64 -15.95 1.69
N LYS A 195 12.97 -17.16 2.14
CA LYS A 195 12.12 -18.02 2.97
C LYS A 195 11.46 -17.30 4.16
N ASP A 196 12.21 -16.45 4.84
CA ASP A 196 11.75 -15.76 6.05
C ASP A 196 10.88 -14.53 5.77
N TYR A 197 10.90 -14.07 4.51
CA TYR A 197 10.16 -12.89 4.06
C TYR A 197 8.97 -13.22 3.17
N LEU A 198 9.03 -14.30 2.37
CA LEU A 198 7.93 -14.65 1.47
C LEU A 198 6.68 -15.01 2.25
N LEU A 199 5.60 -14.25 2.04
CA LEU A 199 4.31 -14.54 2.65
C LEU A 199 3.72 -15.82 2.05
N LYS A 200 3.01 -16.58 2.90
CA LYS A 200 2.43 -17.88 2.52
C LYS A 200 1.23 -17.73 1.60
N ASN A 201 0.46 -16.65 1.80
CA ASN A 201 -0.76 -16.39 1.06
C ASN A 201 -0.45 -15.61 -0.20
N ILE A 202 -0.69 -16.25 -1.35
CA ILE A 202 -0.38 -15.77 -2.69
C ILE A 202 -1.68 -15.31 -3.35
N ILE A 203 -1.64 -14.21 -4.10
CA ILE A 203 -2.77 -13.77 -4.90
C ILE A 203 -2.68 -14.41 -6.29
N ARG A 204 -3.65 -15.27 -6.61
CA ARG A 204 -3.76 -15.88 -7.93
C ARG A 204 -4.26 -14.87 -8.97
N LYS A 205 -3.91 -15.08 -10.23
CA LYS A 205 -4.50 -14.31 -11.34
C LYS A 205 -6.02 -14.47 -11.31
N ASN A 206 -6.73 -13.35 -11.31
CA ASN A 206 -8.19 -13.32 -11.23
C ASN A 206 -8.72 -12.07 -11.94
N VAL A 207 -9.59 -12.28 -12.95
CA VAL A 207 -10.17 -11.21 -13.77
C VAL A 207 -11.05 -10.29 -12.92
N ALA A 208 -11.79 -10.84 -11.96
CA ALA A 208 -12.65 -10.05 -11.07
C ALA A 208 -11.89 -8.99 -10.28
N LEU A 209 -10.58 -9.15 -10.05
CA LEU A 209 -9.75 -8.11 -9.41
C LEU A 209 -9.51 -6.88 -10.31
N SER A 210 -9.59 -7.03 -11.61
CA SER A 210 -9.51 -5.90 -12.54
C SER A 210 -10.88 -5.25 -12.74
N GLU A 211 -11.93 -6.05 -12.76
CA GLU A 211 -13.31 -5.59 -12.95
C GLU A 211 -13.82 -4.80 -11.73
N CYS A 212 -13.53 -5.26 -10.52
CA CYS A 212 -13.98 -4.59 -9.29
C CYS A 212 -13.42 -3.16 -9.15
N ILE A 213 -12.21 -2.92 -9.64
CA ILE A 213 -11.60 -1.57 -9.65
C ILE A 213 -12.36 -0.62 -10.57
N VAL A 214 -12.75 -1.09 -11.77
CA VAL A 214 -13.52 -0.27 -12.73
C VAL A 214 -14.88 0.15 -12.15
N THR A 215 -15.44 -0.66 -11.25
CA THR A 215 -16.71 -0.37 -10.58
C THR A 215 -16.55 0.35 -9.23
N HIS A 216 -15.34 0.75 -8.85
CA HIS A 216 -15.00 1.35 -7.55
C HIS A 216 -15.46 0.49 -6.35
N GLN A 217 -15.48 -0.83 -6.52
CA GLN A 217 -15.89 -1.78 -5.49
C GLN A 217 -14.72 -2.64 -5.04
N SER A 218 -14.68 -3.01 -3.77
CA SER A 218 -13.74 -4.03 -3.33
C SER A 218 -14.07 -5.39 -3.94
N ILE A 219 -13.09 -6.28 -4.04
CA ILE A 219 -13.34 -7.66 -4.47
C ILE A 219 -14.37 -8.36 -3.57
N PHE A 220 -14.45 -7.96 -2.30
CA PHE A 220 -15.37 -8.52 -1.31
C PHE A 220 -16.83 -8.12 -1.55
N ASP A 221 -17.06 -6.96 -2.17
CA ASP A 221 -18.38 -6.45 -2.54
C ASP A 221 -18.75 -6.88 -3.96
N TYR A 222 -17.79 -6.78 -4.88
CA TYR A 222 -17.99 -7.14 -6.29
C TYR A 222 -18.22 -8.65 -6.48
N SER A 223 -17.39 -9.48 -5.87
CA SER A 223 -17.45 -10.94 -6.03
C SER A 223 -16.90 -11.68 -4.82
N LYS A 224 -17.67 -11.73 -3.74
CA LYS A 224 -17.28 -12.32 -2.44
C LYS A 224 -16.83 -13.79 -2.52
N ASN A 225 -17.30 -14.54 -3.52
CA ASN A 225 -16.97 -15.95 -3.71
C ASN A 225 -15.77 -16.15 -4.66
N ALA A 226 -15.24 -15.10 -5.27
CA ALA A 226 -14.08 -15.18 -6.16
C ALA A 226 -12.82 -15.64 -5.42
N ASN A 227 -11.93 -16.30 -6.14
CA ASN A 227 -10.62 -16.64 -5.59
C ASN A 227 -9.86 -15.39 -5.08
N GLY A 228 -10.00 -14.26 -5.79
CA GLY A 228 -9.38 -13.00 -5.36
C GLY A 228 -9.84 -12.53 -3.98
N ALA A 229 -11.14 -12.65 -3.66
CA ALA A 229 -11.67 -12.31 -2.33
C ALA A 229 -11.05 -13.20 -1.24
N LYS A 230 -11.00 -14.50 -1.49
CA LYS A 230 -10.39 -15.46 -0.57
C LYS A 230 -8.89 -15.23 -0.39
N ASP A 231 -8.17 -14.99 -1.49
CA ASP A 231 -6.74 -14.79 -1.46
C ASP A 231 -6.38 -13.51 -0.69
N TYR A 232 -7.08 -12.39 -0.93
CA TYR A 232 -6.86 -11.15 -0.20
C TYR A 232 -7.30 -11.21 1.27
N SER A 233 -8.35 -11.97 1.60
CA SER A 233 -8.71 -12.21 3.01
C SER A 233 -7.58 -12.91 3.74
N ASN A 234 -7.08 -14.01 3.18
CA ASN A 234 -5.99 -14.79 3.79
C ASN A 234 -4.68 -13.97 3.90
N LEU A 235 -4.36 -13.18 2.86
CA LEU A 235 -3.20 -12.28 2.87
C LEU A 235 -3.33 -11.20 3.95
N ALA A 236 -4.50 -10.58 4.06
CA ALA A 236 -4.76 -9.57 5.08
C ALA A 236 -4.61 -10.13 6.49
N GLU A 237 -5.15 -11.33 6.76
CA GLU A 237 -5.01 -12.01 8.05
C GLU A 237 -3.55 -12.34 8.38
N GLU A 238 -2.76 -12.77 7.38
CA GLU A 238 -1.34 -13.04 7.56
C GLU A 238 -0.57 -11.76 7.92
N ILE A 239 -0.84 -10.66 7.20
CA ILE A 239 -0.24 -9.35 7.50
C ILE A 239 -0.67 -8.86 8.88
N MET A 240 -1.96 -8.94 9.23
CA MET A 240 -2.45 -8.56 10.56
C MET A 240 -1.72 -9.32 11.67
N LYS A 241 -1.57 -10.63 11.51
CA LYS A 241 -0.84 -11.46 12.48
C LYS A 241 0.64 -11.06 12.58
N LYS A 242 1.30 -10.81 11.45
CA LYS A 242 2.71 -10.44 11.39
C LYS A 242 2.96 -9.08 12.04
N GLU A 243 2.07 -8.12 11.80
CA GLU A 243 2.14 -6.76 12.36
C GLU A 243 1.58 -6.65 13.78
N GLY A 244 0.97 -7.71 14.31
CA GLY A 244 0.31 -7.67 15.62
C GLY A 244 -0.92 -6.76 15.63
N ILE A 245 -1.61 -6.61 14.49
CA ILE A 245 -2.88 -5.92 14.38
C ILE A 245 -3.96 -6.82 14.96
N ARG A 246 -4.67 -6.35 15.96
CA ARG A 246 -5.76 -7.10 16.59
C ARG A 246 -7.08 -6.71 15.94
N TRP A 247 -7.97 -7.68 15.79
CA TRP A 247 -9.36 -7.46 15.39
C TRP A 247 -9.99 -6.40 16.29
N ALA A 248 -10.79 -5.51 15.73
CA ALA A 248 -11.60 -4.63 16.56
C ALA A 248 -12.46 -5.52 17.48
N LYS A 249 -12.32 -5.36 18.78
CA LYS A 249 -13.15 -6.09 19.74
C LYS A 249 -14.59 -5.62 19.53
N ASN A 250 -15.47 -6.57 19.23
CA ASN A 250 -16.92 -6.49 19.10
C ASN A 250 -17.46 -6.39 17.66
N LEU A 251 -17.50 -7.56 17.01
CA LEU A 251 -18.59 -7.94 16.13
C LEU A 251 -19.24 -9.19 16.77
N ILE A 252 -19.88 -9.00 17.94
CA ILE A 252 -20.87 -9.93 18.52
C ILE A 252 -22.15 -9.14 18.70
#